data_eac3ef947078f67bcb7b97be57d4b52a
#
_entry.id   eac3ef947078f67bcb7b97be57d4b52a
#
_cell.length_a   1.000
_cell.length_b   1.000
_cell.length_c   1.000
_cell.angle_alpha   90.00
_cell.angle_beta   90.00
_cell.angle_gamma   90.00
#
_symmetry.space_group_name_H-M   'P 1'
#
loop_
_entity.id
_entity.type
_entity.pdbx_description
1 polymer ?
#
loop_
_entity_poly.entity_id
_entity_poly.type
_entity_poly.pdbx_seq_one_letter_code
_entity_poly.pdbx_strand_id
1 'polypeptide(L)'
;MKKWLPLIIIGVLIFALVIWGIGINNTMVDMKGQAEKSWANVESSYQRRNDLIGNLVKTVQGAADFEKNTLTEVINARAKATSTTIDAGNLTAQNMAAFQQAQAGLTSALSKLMVVVERYPDLKANQNFLQLQNQLEGTENRINV
;
A
#
# COMPACT_ATOMS: atom_id res chain seq x y z
N MET A 1 -10.28 25.51 -59.16
CA MET A 1 -9.74 25.63 -57.80
C MET A 1 -10.81 25.59 -56.71
N LYS A 2 -12.02 26.11 -56.88
CA LYS A 2 -13.08 26.11 -55.83
C LYS A 2 -13.65 24.73 -55.42
N LYS A 3 -13.60 23.71 -56.31
CA LYS A 3 -14.18 22.38 -56.02
C LYS A 3 -13.35 21.50 -55.08
N TRP A 4 -12.07 21.80 -54.88
CA TRP A 4 -11.17 21.02 -54.02
C TRP A 4 -11.07 21.58 -52.60
N LEU A 5 -11.53 22.80 -52.40
CA LEU A 5 -11.50 23.49 -51.10
C LEU A 5 -12.21 22.68 -49.98
N PRO A 6 -13.44 22.12 -50.17
CA PRO A 6 -14.11 21.37 -49.15
C PRO A 6 -13.38 20.05 -48.81
N LEU A 7 -12.75 19.40 -49.78
CA LEU A 7 -11.96 18.18 -49.54
C LEU A 7 -10.71 18.45 -48.71
N ILE A 8 -10.05 19.60 -48.95
CA ILE A 8 -8.89 19.99 -48.13
C ILE A 8 -9.31 20.30 -46.70
N ILE A 9 -10.44 21.00 -46.52
CA ILE A 9 -10.96 21.28 -45.15
C ILE A 9 -11.30 20.04 -44.40
N ILE A 10 -11.95 19.04 -45.03
CA ILE A 10 -12.27 17.74 -44.42
C ILE A 10 -10.98 17.01 -44.07
N GLY A 11 -9.98 17.00 -44.95
CA GLY A 11 -8.67 16.40 -44.68
C GLY A 11 -7.97 16.98 -43.45
N VAL A 12 -7.99 18.31 -43.34
CA VAL A 12 -7.40 19.01 -42.17
C VAL A 12 -8.15 18.70 -40.88
N LEU A 13 -9.49 18.64 -40.93
CA LEU A 13 -10.29 18.27 -39.76
C LEU A 13 -10.01 16.83 -39.31
N ILE A 14 -9.93 15.88 -40.22
CA ILE A 14 -9.60 14.51 -39.91
C ILE A 14 -8.19 14.41 -39.30
N PHE A 15 -7.23 15.11 -39.90
CA PHE A 15 -5.85 15.14 -39.41
C PHE A 15 -5.76 15.74 -37.98
N ALA A 16 -6.50 16.81 -37.72
CA ALA A 16 -6.58 17.43 -36.39
C ALA A 16 -7.20 16.46 -35.35
N LEU A 17 -8.26 15.73 -35.72
CA LEU A 17 -8.88 14.72 -34.85
C LEU A 17 -7.93 13.55 -34.53
N VAL A 18 -7.15 13.12 -35.51
CA VAL A 18 -6.14 12.05 -35.30
C VAL A 18 -5.06 12.51 -34.33
N ILE A 19 -4.50 13.71 -34.52
CA ILE A 19 -3.50 14.27 -33.61
C ILE A 19 -4.07 14.43 -32.19
N TRP A 20 -5.29 14.92 -32.07
CA TRP A 20 -5.97 15.08 -30.80
C TRP A 20 -6.18 13.70 -30.11
N GLY A 21 -6.62 12.68 -30.84
CA GLY A 21 -6.76 11.31 -30.34
C GLY A 21 -5.44 10.70 -29.86
N ILE A 22 -4.35 10.91 -30.60
CA ILE A 22 -3.01 10.48 -30.19
C ILE A 22 -2.59 11.18 -28.89
N GLY A 23 -2.84 12.49 -28.76
CA GLY A 23 -2.55 13.27 -27.57
C GLY A 23 -3.28 12.73 -26.32
N ILE A 24 -4.58 12.42 -26.45
CA ILE A 24 -5.36 11.81 -25.35
C ILE A 24 -4.79 10.44 -24.97
N ASN A 25 -4.50 9.60 -25.96
CA ASN A 25 -3.96 8.28 -25.69
C ASN A 25 -2.61 8.34 -24.95
N ASN A 26 -1.70 9.23 -25.36
CA ASN A 26 -0.42 9.42 -24.70
C ASN A 26 -0.61 9.89 -23.25
N THR A 27 -1.52 10.85 -23.01
CA THR A 27 -1.84 11.32 -21.66
C THR A 27 -2.38 10.18 -20.78
N MET A 28 -3.27 9.32 -21.30
CA MET A 28 -3.78 8.16 -20.57
C MET A 28 -2.68 7.17 -20.22
N VAL A 29 -1.76 6.89 -21.14
CA VAL A 29 -0.60 6.00 -20.90
C VAL A 29 0.30 6.58 -19.82
N ASP A 30 0.57 7.87 -19.84
CA ASP A 30 1.38 8.55 -18.84
C ASP A 30 0.72 8.52 -17.45
N MET A 31 -0.57 8.81 -17.39
CA MET A 31 -1.35 8.77 -16.14
C MET A 31 -1.38 7.34 -15.56
N LYS A 32 -1.56 6.34 -16.41
CA LYS A 32 -1.49 4.92 -16.00
C LYS A 32 -0.12 4.59 -15.43
N GLY A 33 0.96 4.99 -16.10
CA GLY A 33 2.33 4.77 -15.63
C GLY A 33 2.64 5.46 -14.30
N GLN A 34 2.10 6.66 -14.09
CA GLN A 34 2.21 7.36 -12.81
C GLN A 34 1.44 6.64 -11.69
N ALA A 35 0.22 6.17 -11.97
CA ALA A 35 -0.59 5.41 -11.01
C ALA A 35 0.11 4.10 -10.62
N GLU A 36 0.66 3.36 -11.57
CA GLU A 36 1.42 2.13 -11.33
C GLU A 36 2.67 2.38 -10.46
N LYS A 37 3.42 3.44 -10.75
CA LYS A 37 4.57 3.85 -9.92
C LYS A 37 4.17 4.23 -8.50
N SER A 38 3.10 4.99 -8.35
CA SER A 38 2.58 5.39 -7.04
C SER A 38 2.12 4.17 -6.25
N TRP A 39 1.44 3.24 -6.90
CA TRP A 39 1.03 1.98 -6.28
C TRP A 39 2.22 1.13 -5.85
N ALA A 40 3.25 0.99 -6.68
CA ALA A 40 4.47 0.25 -6.32
C ALA A 40 5.17 0.82 -5.08
N ASN A 41 5.17 2.15 -4.89
CA ASN A 41 5.70 2.79 -3.70
C ASN A 41 4.86 2.47 -2.45
N VAL A 42 3.53 2.48 -2.59
CA VAL A 42 2.58 2.11 -1.53
C VAL A 42 2.78 0.64 -1.15
N GLU A 43 2.80 -0.26 -2.12
CA GLU A 43 3.01 -1.69 -1.92
C GLU A 43 4.34 -1.97 -1.20
N SER A 44 5.42 -1.33 -1.63
CA SER A 44 6.73 -1.43 -0.96
C SER A 44 6.67 -0.98 0.50
N SER A 45 5.91 0.07 0.81
CA SER A 45 5.72 0.55 2.17
C SER A 45 4.95 -0.45 3.04
N TYR A 46 3.89 -1.07 2.50
CA TYR A 46 3.15 -2.13 3.19
C TYR A 46 3.98 -3.40 3.38
N GLN A 47 4.77 -3.79 2.38
CA GLN A 47 5.68 -4.92 2.49
C GLN A 47 6.71 -4.71 3.60
N ARG A 48 7.34 -3.52 3.63
CA ARG A 48 8.25 -3.14 4.72
C ARG A 48 7.57 -3.17 6.08
N ARG A 49 6.33 -2.67 6.19
CA ARG A 49 5.54 -2.74 7.43
C ARG A 49 5.33 -4.19 7.89
N ASN A 50 4.95 -5.08 6.99
CA ASN A 50 4.75 -6.50 7.28
C ASN A 50 6.04 -7.18 7.77
N ASP A 51 7.19 -6.82 7.21
CA ASP A 51 8.49 -7.35 7.63
C ASP A 51 8.89 -6.85 9.03
N LEU A 52 8.69 -5.56 9.29
CA LEU A 52 8.92 -4.96 10.62
C LEU A 52 8.04 -5.61 11.68
N ILE A 53 6.75 -5.85 11.38
CA ILE A 53 5.83 -6.55 12.27
C ILE A 53 6.30 -7.99 12.53
N GLY A 54 6.80 -8.69 11.50
CA GLY A 54 7.39 -10.01 11.68
C GLY A 54 8.57 -10.02 12.64
N ASN A 55 9.43 -9.01 12.57
CA ASN A 55 10.57 -8.87 13.49
C ASN A 55 10.10 -8.46 14.90
N LEU A 56 9.09 -7.59 15.01
CA LEU A 56 8.48 -7.23 16.28
C LEU A 56 7.89 -8.45 16.99
N VAL A 57 7.13 -9.30 16.26
CA VAL A 57 6.58 -10.55 16.78
C VAL A 57 7.69 -11.47 17.33
N LYS A 58 8.80 -11.63 16.60
CA LYS A 58 9.94 -12.44 17.08
C LYS A 58 10.57 -11.87 18.35
N THR A 59 10.70 -10.55 18.43
CA THR A 59 11.23 -9.87 19.63
C THR A 59 10.32 -10.10 20.84
N VAL A 60 9.01 -9.99 20.65
CA VAL A 60 8.00 -10.23 21.71
C VAL A 60 7.95 -11.71 22.10
N GLN A 61 8.07 -12.64 21.15
CA GLN A 61 8.15 -14.09 21.44
C GLN A 61 9.34 -14.46 22.31
N GLY A 62 10.43 -13.71 22.23
CA GLY A 62 11.61 -13.90 23.07
C GLY A 62 11.44 -13.46 24.53
N ALA A 63 10.38 -12.71 24.86
CA ALA A 63 10.08 -12.30 26.22
C ALA A 63 9.39 -13.45 26.99
N ALA A 64 9.93 -13.76 28.18
CA ALA A 64 9.32 -14.76 29.05
C ALA A 64 7.89 -14.34 29.46
N ASP A 65 6.97 -15.29 29.47
CA ASP A 65 5.60 -15.13 29.97
C ASP A 65 4.70 -14.14 29.20
N PHE A 66 5.06 -13.77 27.96
CA PHE A 66 4.20 -12.90 27.16
C PHE A 66 2.87 -13.59 26.79
N GLU A 67 1.79 -12.81 26.75
CA GLU A 67 0.44 -13.28 26.47
C GLU A 67 0.30 -13.84 25.04
N LYS A 68 0.15 -15.17 24.93
CA LYS A 68 0.11 -15.89 23.64
C LYS A 68 -1.07 -15.49 22.74
N ASN A 69 -2.21 -15.15 23.32
CA ASN A 69 -3.44 -14.85 22.56
C ASN A 69 -3.27 -13.57 21.72
N THR A 70 -2.79 -12.50 22.34
CA THR A 70 -2.54 -11.23 21.65
C THR A 70 -1.49 -11.39 20.55
N LEU A 71 -0.45 -12.17 20.81
CA LEU A 71 0.58 -12.43 19.82
C LEU A 71 0.05 -13.22 18.62
N THR A 72 -0.79 -14.23 18.87
CA THR A 72 -1.46 -15.02 17.83
C THR A 72 -2.39 -14.16 16.98
N GLU A 73 -3.13 -13.21 17.58
CA GLU A 73 -3.95 -12.25 16.83
C GLU A 73 -3.11 -11.44 15.85
N VAL A 74 -1.94 -10.94 16.24
CA VAL A 74 -1.03 -10.18 15.37
C VAL A 74 -0.48 -11.06 14.24
N ILE A 75 -0.07 -12.30 14.55
CA ILE A 75 0.42 -13.26 13.55
C ILE A 75 -0.65 -13.54 12.49
N ASN A 76 -1.88 -13.79 12.90
CA ASN A 76 -3.00 -14.07 12.00
C ASN A 76 -3.39 -12.85 11.16
N ALA A 77 -3.45 -11.66 11.77
CA ALA A 77 -3.73 -10.42 11.08
C ALA A 77 -2.63 -10.09 10.05
N ARG A 78 -1.34 -10.32 10.39
CA ARG A 78 -0.22 -10.18 9.47
C ARG A 78 -0.32 -11.15 8.30
N ALA A 79 -0.61 -12.42 8.56
CA ALA A 79 -0.78 -13.43 7.51
C ALA A 79 -1.90 -13.01 6.52
N LYS A 80 -3.04 -12.53 7.04
CA LYS A 80 -4.14 -12.02 6.23
C LYS A 80 -3.73 -10.78 5.41
N ALA A 81 -3.04 -9.82 6.02
CA ALA A 81 -2.58 -8.62 5.34
C ALA A 81 -1.54 -8.93 4.24
N THR A 82 -0.66 -9.91 4.47
CA THR A 82 0.34 -10.35 3.48
C THR A 82 -0.26 -11.15 2.33
N SER A 83 -1.32 -11.93 2.59
CA SER A 83 -2.00 -12.72 1.54
C SER A 83 -2.96 -11.89 0.69
N THR A 84 -3.36 -10.71 1.15
CA THR A 84 -4.24 -9.80 0.42
C THR A 84 -3.39 -8.82 -0.38
N THR A 85 -2.90 -9.24 -1.55
CA THR A 85 -2.13 -8.40 -2.48
C THR A 85 -3.05 -7.85 -3.57
N ILE A 86 -2.72 -6.67 -4.10
CA ILE A 86 -3.42 -6.07 -5.24
C ILE A 86 -2.39 -5.86 -6.35
N ASP A 87 -2.72 -6.36 -7.53
CA ASP A 87 -1.96 -6.05 -8.75
C ASP A 87 -2.33 -4.64 -9.23
N ALA A 88 -1.32 -3.82 -9.54
CA ALA A 88 -1.49 -2.48 -10.11
C ALA A 88 -2.35 -2.48 -11.37
N GLY A 89 -2.32 -3.57 -12.16
CA GLY A 89 -3.14 -3.75 -13.36
C GLY A 89 -4.61 -4.08 -13.07
N ASN A 90 -4.98 -4.41 -11.82
CA ASN A 90 -6.31 -4.87 -11.43
C ASN A 90 -6.84 -4.15 -10.18
N LEU A 91 -6.69 -2.84 -10.14
CA LEU A 91 -7.20 -1.97 -9.08
C LEU A 91 -8.71 -1.81 -9.22
N THR A 92 -9.48 -2.65 -8.52
CA THR A 92 -10.93 -2.53 -8.41
C THR A 92 -11.33 -2.02 -7.04
N ALA A 93 -12.50 -1.38 -6.94
CA ALA A 93 -13.03 -0.91 -5.66
C ALA A 93 -13.17 -2.06 -4.64
N GLN A 94 -13.54 -3.25 -5.10
CA GLN A 94 -13.68 -4.43 -4.25
C GLN A 94 -12.34 -4.94 -3.72
N ASN A 95 -11.31 -5.03 -4.59
CA ASN A 95 -9.97 -5.47 -4.18
C ASN A 95 -9.35 -4.46 -3.22
N MET A 96 -9.54 -3.17 -3.48
CA MET A 96 -9.08 -2.10 -2.60
C MET A 96 -9.73 -2.15 -1.23
N ALA A 97 -11.07 -2.37 -1.17
CA ALA A 97 -11.79 -2.50 0.09
C ALA A 97 -11.29 -3.71 0.91
N ALA A 98 -11.07 -4.87 0.27
CA ALA A 98 -10.54 -6.06 0.92
C ALA A 98 -9.13 -5.83 1.48
N PHE A 99 -8.27 -5.15 0.71
CA PHE A 99 -6.93 -4.77 1.13
C PHE A 99 -6.96 -3.82 2.34
N GLN A 100 -7.75 -2.75 2.26
CA GLN A 100 -7.91 -1.79 3.36
C GLN A 100 -8.42 -2.47 4.63
N GLN A 101 -9.39 -3.38 4.51
CA GLN A 101 -9.91 -4.14 5.64
C GLN A 101 -8.84 -5.03 6.29
N ALA A 102 -8.01 -5.69 5.48
CA ALA A 102 -6.92 -6.53 5.99
C ALA A 102 -5.86 -5.67 6.72
N GLN A 103 -5.50 -4.52 6.16
CA GLN A 103 -4.55 -3.58 6.78
C GLN A 103 -5.11 -2.95 8.07
N ALA A 104 -6.39 -2.59 8.10
CA ALA A 104 -7.05 -2.08 9.31
C ALA A 104 -7.10 -3.13 10.42
N GLY A 105 -7.34 -4.40 10.07
CA GLY A 105 -7.28 -5.52 11.01
C GLY A 105 -5.89 -5.68 11.64
N LEU A 106 -4.83 -5.54 10.84
CA LEU A 106 -3.46 -5.59 11.33
C LEU A 106 -3.13 -4.41 12.25
N THR A 107 -3.57 -3.19 11.91
CA THR A 107 -3.42 -2.00 12.76
C THR A 107 -4.10 -2.20 14.11
N SER A 108 -5.31 -2.74 14.13
CA SER A 108 -6.06 -3.03 15.36
C SER A 108 -5.35 -4.06 16.24
N ALA A 109 -4.84 -5.15 15.65
CA ALA A 109 -4.09 -6.17 16.37
C ALA A 109 -2.78 -5.62 16.97
N LEU A 110 -2.06 -4.78 16.23
CA LEU A 110 -0.86 -4.09 16.73
C LEU A 110 -1.17 -3.15 17.87
N SER A 111 -2.24 -2.38 17.80
CA SER A 111 -2.66 -1.47 18.87
C SER A 111 -2.93 -2.24 20.16
N LYS A 112 -3.60 -3.39 20.08
CA LYS A 112 -3.80 -4.28 21.24
C LYS A 112 -2.47 -4.80 21.79
N LEU A 113 -1.55 -5.23 20.90
CA LEU A 113 -0.22 -5.69 21.31
C LEU A 113 0.52 -4.59 22.09
N MET A 114 0.50 -3.34 21.62
CA MET A 114 1.17 -2.22 22.29
C MET A 114 0.59 -1.98 23.69
N VAL A 115 -0.73 -2.07 23.86
CA VAL A 115 -1.37 -1.96 25.19
C VAL A 115 -0.93 -3.09 26.12
N VAL A 116 -0.78 -4.31 25.61
CA VAL A 116 -0.30 -5.45 26.41
C VAL A 116 1.15 -5.30 26.80
N VAL A 117 2.01 -4.81 25.91
CA VAL A 117 3.45 -4.56 26.15
C VAL A 117 3.69 -3.61 27.32
N GLU A 118 2.77 -2.67 27.60
CA GLU A 118 2.87 -1.78 28.78
C GLU A 118 2.96 -2.54 30.11
N ARG A 119 2.48 -3.78 30.17
CA ARG A 119 2.56 -4.66 31.35
C ARG A 119 3.90 -5.41 31.48
N TYR A 120 4.78 -5.28 30.46
CA TYR A 120 6.07 -5.95 30.37
C TYR A 120 7.22 -4.91 30.30
N PRO A 121 7.68 -4.38 31.45
CA PRO A 121 8.66 -3.29 31.47
C PRO A 121 9.98 -3.64 30.79
N ASP A 122 10.44 -4.87 30.93
CA ASP A 122 11.70 -5.35 30.32
C ASP A 122 11.61 -5.38 28.78
N LEU A 123 10.45 -5.78 28.24
CA LEU A 123 10.19 -5.76 26.80
C LEU A 123 10.06 -4.32 26.30
N LYS A 124 9.35 -3.47 27.04
CA LYS A 124 9.19 -2.05 26.70
C LYS A 124 10.55 -1.31 26.67
N ALA A 125 11.47 -1.67 27.55
CA ALA A 125 12.82 -1.09 27.62
C ALA A 125 13.80 -1.74 26.61
N ASN A 126 13.40 -2.80 25.91
CA ASN A 126 14.26 -3.49 24.96
C ASN A 126 14.56 -2.58 23.75
N GLN A 127 15.84 -2.34 23.46
CA GLN A 127 16.27 -1.45 22.40
C GLN A 127 15.80 -1.89 21.01
N ASN A 128 15.79 -3.20 20.73
CA ASN A 128 15.30 -3.74 19.46
C ASN A 128 13.80 -3.48 19.30
N PHE A 129 13.03 -3.63 20.38
CA PHE A 129 11.60 -3.35 20.37
C PHE A 129 11.32 -1.86 20.07
N LEU A 130 12.00 -0.94 20.78
CA LEU A 130 11.86 0.50 20.56
C LEU A 130 12.27 0.91 19.14
N GLN A 131 13.36 0.35 18.62
CA GLN A 131 13.78 0.63 17.26
C GLN A 131 12.75 0.17 16.21
N LEU A 132 12.17 -1.02 16.40
CA LEU A 132 11.13 -1.56 15.50
C LEU A 132 9.85 -0.73 15.59
N GLN A 133 9.45 -0.29 16.78
CA GLN A 133 8.31 0.61 16.98
C GLN A 133 8.51 1.93 16.22
N ASN A 134 9.65 2.59 16.37
CA ASN A 134 9.98 3.85 15.67
C ASN A 134 9.96 3.66 14.14
N GLN A 135 10.46 2.53 13.64
CA GLN A 135 10.44 2.23 12.21
C GLN A 135 9.01 1.97 11.71
N LEU A 136 8.15 1.34 12.51
CA LEU A 136 6.74 1.13 12.18
C LEU A 136 5.99 2.45 12.07
N GLU A 137 6.17 3.35 13.06
CA GLU A 137 5.58 4.70 13.03
C GLU A 137 6.02 5.49 11.80
N GLY A 138 7.32 5.42 11.46
CA GLY A 138 7.85 6.06 10.25
C GLY A 138 7.27 5.47 8.95
N THR A 139 6.93 4.19 8.94
CA THR A 139 6.30 3.52 7.79
C THR A 139 4.83 3.89 7.68
N GLU A 140 4.10 3.96 8.80
CA GLU A 140 2.71 4.42 8.83
C GLU A 140 2.55 5.84 8.33
N ASN A 141 3.44 6.74 8.71
CA ASN A 141 3.44 8.12 8.21
C ASN A 141 3.64 8.20 6.69
N ARG A 142 4.37 7.26 6.08
CA ARG A 142 4.54 7.19 4.61
C ARG A 142 3.33 6.61 3.88
N ILE A 143 2.56 5.78 4.55
CA ILE A 143 1.35 5.16 3.98
C ILE A 143 0.18 6.15 4.01
N ASN A 144 0.13 7.04 5.00
CA ASN A 144 -0.97 8.00 5.23
C ASN A 144 -0.80 9.33 4.46
N VAL A 145 0.26 9.50 3.68
CA VAL A 145 0.47 10.65 2.77
C VAL A 145 -0.06 10.33 1.37
#